data_5a45688eef0edb89c468b10ab6404e1e
#
_entry.id   5a45688eef0edb89c468b10ab6404e1e
#
_cell.length_a   1.000
_cell.length_b   1.000
_cell.length_c   1.000
_cell.angle_alpha   90.00
_cell.angle_beta   90.00
_cell.angle_gamma   90.00
#
_symmetry.space_group_name_H-M   'P 1'
#
loop_
_entity.id
_entity.type
_entity.pdbx_description
1 polymer ?
#
loop_
_entity_poly.entity_id
_entity_poly.type
_entity_poly.pdbx_seq_one_letter_code
_entity_poly.pdbx_strand_id
1 'polypeptide(L)'
;MGFDTIDNAVSALSDLSDKKLLLAHSGGIDSSVLAHLLWKKKTAFSVAHCNFQLRGSESEADQAAIENWCKKHQVPFFCKRIDLDAIKKKSKQGTQEAARTARYDWFEELRLLHQFDILVTAHHLNDQFESFLIYTTRGTGLSGLLGIQQRDWIERPLQFIEKKEIKAYAEAHNIKWREDASNATTDYLRNEFRHLLIAPWLQKHPEALTNFKTTLHHLRATNSFIESQLNTLKKELFQEVLGQIEISISAYCELPQLSFCTHHWFSPLGFDTKEVLKLIEASKGKQLLSYTHRLIRERDKLVLIPLQESTSELYFFDLETEVSTLPFPLKWKNRTAPVTQKWQAQQAALDLSKLKMPLCLRKFQKGDYFYPSGMKGKKLLSKYFKDEHYTVLEKENQWLLCSLNQIVWVVGKRCDARFAASDQTKEILLLETLE
;
A
#
# COMPACT_ATOMS: atom_id res chain seq x y z
N MET A 1 14.35 -29.04 -4.02
CA MET A 1 15.22 -29.42 -2.91
C MET A 1 14.34 -29.69 -1.70
N GLY A 2 14.38 -30.92 -1.16
CA GLY A 2 13.39 -31.35 -0.17
C GLY A 2 13.66 -30.77 1.21
N PHE A 3 12.71 -30.04 1.72
CA PHE A 3 12.57 -29.76 3.15
C PHE A 3 11.82 -30.95 3.79
N ASP A 4 12.41 -32.16 3.73
CA ASP A 4 11.70 -33.38 4.02
C ASP A 4 11.75 -33.80 5.50
N THR A 5 12.42 -33.01 6.35
CA THR A 5 12.48 -33.27 7.79
C THR A 5 12.24 -32.00 8.60
N ILE A 6 11.75 -32.16 9.82
CA ILE A 6 11.52 -31.05 10.75
C ILE A 6 12.82 -30.27 11.05
N ASP A 7 13.97 -30.95 11.05
CA ASP A 7 15.29 -30.32 11.22
C ASP A 7 15.68 -29.46 10.01
N ASN A 8 15.30 -29.84 8.79
CA ASN A 8 15.54 -29.07 7.57
C ASN A 8 14.62 -27.85 7.46
N ALA A 9 13.40 -27.94 7.99
CA ALA A 9 12.47 -26.80 8.04
C ALA A 9 13.07 -25.62 8.82
N VAL A 10 13.89 -25.91 9.84
CA VAL A 10 14.55 -24.91 10.67
C VAL A 10 15.91 -24.52 10.09
N SER A 11 16.51 -25.32 9.20
CA SER A 11 17.73 -24.92 8.52
C SER A 11 17.52 -23.71 7.60
N ALA A 12 16.31 -23.57 7.04
CA ALA A 12 15.92 -22.34 6.31
C ALA A 12 15.91 -21.08 7.20
N LEU A 13 15.81 -21.23 8.53
CA LEU A 13 15.93 -20.12 9.48
C LEU A 13 17.40 -19.74 9.77
N SER A 14 18.38 -20.58 9.42
CA SER A 14 19.80 -20.19 9.52
C SER A 14 20.17 -19.04 8.59
N ASP A 15 19.44 -18.89 7.47
CA ASP A 15 19.58 -17.75 6.57
C ASP A 15 19.02 -16.44 7.18
N LEU A 16 18.35 -16.55 8.35
CA LEU A 16 17.83 -15.44 9.13
C LEU A 16 18.65 -15.14 10.39
N SER A 17 19.87 -15.68 10.50
CA SER A 17 20.74 -15.51 11.69
C SER A 17 20.99 -14.06 12.06
N ASP A 18 21.03 -13.17 11.06
CA ASP A 18 21.26 -11.74 11.22
C ASP A 18 19.96 -10.95 11.44
N LYS A 19 18.80 -11.63 11.44
CA LYS A 19 17.49 -11.03 11.62
C LYS A 19 17.01 -11.14 13.07
N LYS A 20 16.31 -10.11 13.52
CA LYS A 20 15.66 -10.07 14.82
C LYS A 20 14.28 -10.71 14.73
N LEU A 21 14.15 -11.91 15.31
CA LEU A 21 12.95 -12.72 15.16
C LEU A 21 11.95 -12.53 16.32
N LEU A 22 10.66 -12.48 15.98
CA LEU A 22 9.54 -12.52 16.92
C LEU A 22 8.73 -13.78 16.67
N LEU A 23 8.69 -14.73 17.63
CA LEU A 23 7.88 -15.95 17.55
C LEU A 23 6.48 -15.71 18.12
N ALA A 24 5.45 -15.91 17.30
CA ALA A 24 4.07 -15.97 17.78
C ALA A 24 3.81 -17.31 18.47
N HIS A 25 3.63 -17.30 19.79
CA HIS A 25 3.45 -18.51 20.60
C HIS A 25 2.03 -18.60 21.16
N SER A 26 1.28 -19.63 20.77
CA SER A 26 -0.11 -19.84 21.21
C SER A 26 -0.24 -20.69 22.49
N GLY A 27 0.80 -21.37 22.93
CA GLY A 27 0.76 -22.39 23.99
C GLY A 27 0.54 -23.80 23.49
N GLY A 28 0.08 -23.96 22.25
CA GLY A 28 -0.15 -25.27 21.63
C GLY A 28 1.14 -25.94 21.15
N ILE A 29 1.03 -27.23 20.80
CA ILE A 29 2.16 -28.10 20.43
C ILE A 29 3.02 -27.51 19.30
N ASP A 30 2.41 -26.94 18.24
CA ASP A 30 3.14 -26.45 17.05
C ASP A 30 4.07 -25.30 17.40
N SER A 31 3.58 -24.31 18.15
CA SER A 31 4.37 -23.18 18.60
C SER A 31 5.41 -23.57 19.65
N SER A 32 5.13 -24.56 20.48
CA SER A 32 6.09 -25.08 21.47
C SER A 32 7.24 -25.84 20.79
N VAL A 33 6.94 -26.65 19.76
CA VAL A 33 7.96 -27.32 18.94
C VAL A 33 8.82 -26.28 18.21
N LEU A 34 8.22 -25.27 17.61
CA LEU A 34 8.96 -24.23 16.90
C LEU A 34 9.86 -23.42 17.84
N ALA A 35 9.38 -23.07 19.05
CA ALA A 35 10.19 -22.44 20.08
C ALA A 35 11.41 -23.30 20.50
N HIS A 36 11.19 -24.61 20.70
CA HIS A 36 12.26 -25.54 21.03
C HIS A 36 13.28 -25.67 19.88
N LEU A 37 12.84 -25.73 18.64
CA LEU A 37 13.71 -25.81 17.46
C LEU A 37 14.59 -24.57 17.32
N LEU A 38 14.03 -23.36 17.46
CA LEU A 38 14.77 -22.10 17.43
C LEU A 38 15.81 -22.03 18.56
N TRP A 39 15.40 -22.42 19.76
CA TRP A 39 16.29 -22.45 20.93
C TRP A 39 17.43 -23.47 20.75
N LYS A 40 17.11 -24.70 20.32
CA LYS A 40 18.11 -25.77 20.07
C LYS A 40 19.17 -25.35 19.05
N LYS A 41 18.77 -24.61 18.03
CA LYS A 41 19.66 -24.05 17.00
C LYS A 41 20.39 -22.78 17.42
N LYS A 42 20.17 -22.30 18.66
CA LYS A 42 20.76 -21.06 19.20
C LYS A 42 20.45 -19.82 18.36
N THR A 43 19.32 -19.83 17.65
CA THR A 43 18.83 -18.67 16.92
C THR A 43 18.32 -17.62 17.93
N ALA A 44 18.69 -16.36 17.77
CA ALA A 44 18.19 -15.28 18.63
C ALA A 44 16.74 -14.95 18.27
N PHE A 45 15.81 -15.03 19.24
CA PHE A 45 14.42 -14.70 19.05
C PHE A 45 13.77 -14.21 20.34
N SER A 46 12.63 -13.56 20.20
CA SER A 46 11.72 -13.19 21.28
C SER A 46 10.37 -13.86 21.09
N VAL A 47 9.63 -14.08 22.16
CA VAL A 47 8.31 -14.72 22.13
C VAL A 47 7.22 -13.67 22.34
N ALA A 48 6.15 -13.70 21.52
CA ALA A 48 4.94 -12.93 21.69
C ALA A 48 3.72 -13.83 21.90
N HIS A 49 2.96 -13.61 22.98
CA HIS A 49 1.74 -14.33 23.32
C HIS A 49 0.55 -13.39 23.48
N CYS A 50 -0.56 -13.70 22.78
CA CYS A 50 -1.84 -13.01 22.96
C CYS A 50 -2.74 -13.80 23.91
N ASN A 51 -3.02 -13.26 25.08
CA ASN A 51 -4.01 -13.81 26.00
C ASN A 51 -5.37 -13.15 25.75
N PHE A 52 -6.28 -13.90 25.12
CA PHE A 52 -7.65 -13.43 24.81
C PHE A 52 -8.64 -13.63 25.97
N GLN A 53 -8.21 -14.20 27.09
CA GLN A 53 -9.02 -14.43 28.30
C GLN A 53 -10.32 -15.24 28.06
N LEU A 54 -10.44 -15.94 26.93
CA LEU A 54 -11.65 -16.68 26.53
C LEU A 54 -11.99 -17.86 27.44
N ARG A 55 -10.99 -18.37 28.19
CA ARG A 55 -11.10 -19.56 29.04
C ARG A 55 -10.73 -19.30 30.50
N GLY A 56 -10.81 -18.03 30.95
CA GLY A 56 -10.51 -17.65 32.33
C GLY A 56 -9.15 -18.19 32.83
N SER A 57 -9.18 -19.05 33.88
CA SER A 57 -7.97 -19.59 34.52
C SER A 57 -7.11 -20.44 33.60
N GLU A 58 -7.65 -21.09 32.57
CA GLU A 58 -6.85 -21.87 31.61
C GLU A 58 -6.00 -20.94 30.73
N SER A 59 -6.53 -19.80 30.29
CA SER A 59 -5.77 -18.81 29.51
C SER A 59 -4.61 -18.21 30.33
N GLU A 60 -4.81 -18.01 31.63
CA GLU A 60 -3.75 -17.57 32.54
C GLU A 60 -2.69 -18.67 32.75
N ALA A 61 -3.10 -19.95 32.85
CA ALA A 61 -2.18 -21.06 32.96
C ALA A 61 -1.35 -21.26 31.68
N ASP A 62 -1.92 -21.03 30.49
CA ASP A 62 -1.19 -21.07 29.22
C ASP A 62 -0.14 -19.96 29.18
N GLN A 63 -0.49 -18.74 29.54
CA GLN A 63 0.44 -17.62 29.65
C GLN A 63 1.60 -17.93 30.61
N ALA A 64 1.28 -18.43 31.82
CA ALA A 64 2.26 -18.76 32.82
C ALA A 64 3.23 -19.87 32.38
N ALA A 65 2.71 -20.87 31.65
CA ALA A 65 3.54 -21.96 31.13
C ALA A 65 4.57 -21.45 30.10
N ILE A 66 4.14 -20.58 29.17
CA ILE A 66 5.01 -19.95 28.16
C ILE A 66 6.04 -19.06 28.83
N GLU A 67 5.61 -18.20 29.75
CA GLU A 67 6.49 -17.29 30.48
C GLU A 67 7.58 -18.05 31.26
N ASN A 68 7.21 -19.14 31.97
CA ASN A 68 8.15 -19.98 32.68
C ASN A 68 9.16 -20.66 31.75
N TRP A 69 8.69 -21.12 30.57
CA TRP A 69 9.58 -21.67 29.55
C TRP A 69 10.58 -20.61 29.06
N CYS A 70 10.10 -19.41 28.74
CA CYS A 70 10.95 -18.29 28.30
C CYS A 70 11.98 -17.90 29.37
N LYS A 71 11.59 -17.80 30.65
CA LYS A 71 12.51 -17.53 31.77
C LYS A 71 13.58 -18.60 31.89
N LYS A 72 13.18 -19.88 31.84
CA LYS A 72 14.12 -21.01 31.92
C LYS A 72 15.17 -20.99 30.81
N HIS A 73 14.79 -20.59 29.62
CA HIS A 73 15.62 -20.61 28.42
C HIS A 73 16.23 -19.24 28.07
N GLN A 74 16.03 -18.24 28.94
CA GLN A 74 16.53 -16.85 28.77
C GLN A 74 16.07 -16.20 27.45
N VAL A 75 14.82 -16.48 27.04
CA VAL A 75 14.18 -15.90 25.85
C VAL A 75 13.30 -14.72 26.26
N PRO A 76 13.44 -13.53 25.63
CA PRO A 76 12.58 -12.38 25.92
C PRO A 76 11.10 -12.71 25.63
N PHE A 77 10.20 -12.27 26.51
CA PHE A 77 8.77 -12.59 26.45
C PHE A 77 7.91 -11.33 26.46
N PHE A 78 7.00 -11.23 25.49
CA PHE A 78 5.99 -10.19 25.39
C PHE A 78 4.60 -10.83 25.50
N CYS A 79 3.73 -10.23 26.30
CA CYS A 79 2.35 -10.68 26.43
C CYS A 79 1.38 -9.50 26.37
N LYS A 80 0.27 -9.67 25.64
CA LYS A 80 -0.83 -8.71 25.61
C LYS A 80 -2.14 -9.42 25.95
N ARG A 81 -2.86 -8.88 26.94
CA ARG A 81 -4.25 -9.28 27.21
C ARG A 81 -5.16 -8.51 26.28
N ILE A 82 -6.01 -9.18 25.55
CA ILE A 82 -6.87 -8.61 24.51
C ILE A 82 -8.33 -8.92 24.87
N ASP A 83 -9.09 -7.85 25.10
CA ASP A 83 -10.54 -7.91 25.30
C ASP A 83 -11.26 -8.01 23.94
N LEU A 84 -11.65 -9.24 23.56
CA LEU A 84 -12.36 -9.47 22.29
C LEU A 84 -13.79 -8.90 22.27
N ASP A 85 -14.44 -8.77 23.39
CA ASP A 85 -15.81 -8.24 23.44
C ASP A 85 -15.82 -6.75 23.17
N ALA A 86 -14.81 -6.02 23.64
CA ALA A 86 -14.61 -4.61 23.29
C ALA A 86 -14.32 -4.42 21.78
N ILE A 87 -13.57 -5.34 21.17
CA ILE A 87 -13.24 -5.27 19.73
C ILE A 87 -14.48 -5.60 18.88
N LYS A 88 -15.23 -6.64 19.20
CA LYS A 88 -16.46 -7.01 18.48
C LYS A 88 -17.50 -5.91 18.45
N LYS A 89 -17.66 -5.17 19.55
CA LYS A 89 -18.59 -4.03 19.63
C LYS A 89 -18.22 -2.91 18.65
N LYS A 90 -16.93 -2.79 18.30
CA LYS A 90 -16.43 -1.76 17.36
C LYS A 90 -16.38 -2.23 15.90
N SER A 91 -16.11 -3.54 15.68
CA SER A 91 -15.92 -4.09 14.35
C SER A 91 -17.03 -5.07 14.04
N LYS A 92 -17.91 -5.03 13.20
CA LYS A 92 -18.96 -6.03 12.86
C LYS A 92 -18.40 -7.40 12.43
N GLN A 93 -17.21 -7.79 12.88
CA GLN A 93 -16.49 -9.01 12.50
C GLN A 93 -16.86 -10.19 13.40
N GLY A 94 -16.75 -11.41 12.86
CA GLY A 94 -16.85 -12.62 13.66
C GLY A 94 -15.70 -12.76 14.68
N THR A 95 -15.91 -13.52 15.75
CA THR A 95 -14.94 -13.68 16.87
C THR A 95 -13.54 -14.06 16.41
N GLN A 96 -13.42 -15.02 15.48
CA GLN A 96 -12.11 -15.50 15.00
C GLN A 96 -11.38 -14.45 14.15
N GLU A 97 -12.12 -13.74 13.32
CA GLU A 97 -11.56 -12.68 12.48
C GLU A 97 -11.10 -11.49 13.33
N ALA A 98 -11.91 -11.07 14.29
CA ALA A 98 -11.57 -10.02 15.25
C ALA A 98 -10.32 -10.39 16.08
N ALA A 99 -10.25 -11.63 16.58
CA ALA A 99 -9.07 -12.13 17.30
C ALA A 99 -7.82 -12.19 16.41
N ARG A 100 -7.99 -12.60 15.16
CA ARG A 100 -6.90 -12.64 14.17
C ARG A 100 -6.39 -11.23 13.88
N THR A 101 -7.26 -10.30 13.58
CA THR A 101 -6.91 -8.89 13.29
C THR A 101 -6.16 -8.29 14.48
N ALA A 102 -6.74 -8.34 15.68
CA ALA A 102 -6.12 -7.80 16.89
C ALA A 102 -4.74 -8.40 17.21
N ARG A 103 -4.56 -9.69 16.92
CA ARG A 103 -3.27 -10.37 17.09
C ARG A 103 -2.22 -9.85 16.14
N TYR A 104 -2.55 -9.73 14.85
CA TYR A 104 -1.59 -9.26 13.85
C TYR A 104 -1.29 -7.78 13.98
N ASP A 105 -2.26 -6.95 14.36
CA ASP A 105 -2.05 -5.52 14.65
C ASP A 105 -1.07 -5.34 15.81
N TRP A 106 -1.20 -6.16 16.86
CA TRP A 106 -0.26 -6.12 17.96
C TRP A 106 1.14 -6.65 17.60
N PHE A 107 1.23 -7.68 16.78
CA PHE A 107 2.53 -8.15 16.29
C PHE A 107 3.23 -7.08 15.44
N GLU A 108 2.48 -6.33 14.65
CA GLU A 108 3.01 -5.22 13.87
C GLU A 108 3.45 -4.05 14.80
N GLU A 109 2.67 -3.74 15.83
CA GLU A 109 3.05 -2.77 16.87
C GLU A 109 4.38 -3.16 17.53
N LEU A 110 4.54 -4.43 17.94
CA LEU A 110 5.79 -4.95 18.52
C LEU A 110 6.95 -4.87 17.52
N ARG A 111 6.68 -5.24 16.25
CA ARG A 111 7.67 -5.20 15.18
C ARG A 111 8.26 -3.81 15.01
N LEU A 112 7.41 -2.80 14.94
CA LEU A 112 7.83 -1.41 14.77
C LEU A 112 8.54 -0.88 16.03
N LEU A 113 7.99 -1.14 17.22
CA LEU A 113 8.52 -0.62 18.49
C LEU A 113 9.89 -1.21 18.83
N HIS A 114 10.06 -2.50 18.61
CA HIS A 114 11.27 -3.23 18.97
C HIS A 114 12.17 -3.56 17.78
N GLN A 115 11.82 -3.09 16.58
CA GLN A 115 12.58 -3.31 15.34
C GLN A 115 12.81 -4.80 15.06
N PHE A 116 11.74 -5.62 15.16
CA PHE A 116 11.80 -6.99 14.69
C PHE A 116 11.71 -7.03 13.16
N ASP A 117 12.57 -7.83 12.55
CA ASP A 117 12.57 -7.99 11.08
C ASP A 117 11.50 -8.98 10.64
N ILE A 118 11.37 -10.11 11.34
CA ILE A 118 10.54 -11.24 10.94
C ILE A 118 9.67 -11.73 12.09
N LEU A 119 8.37 -11.91 11.81
CA LEU A 119 7.45 -12.68 12.64
C LEU A 119 7.48 -14.14 12.22
N VAL A 120 7.78 -15.04 13.13
CA VAL A 120 7.78 -16.49 12.90
C VAL A 120 6.50 -17.11 13.45
N THR A 121 5.79 -17.89 12.64
CA THR A 121 4.54 -18.55 13.04
C THR A 121 4.58 -20.06 12.77
N ALA A 122 3.90 -20.84 13.60
CA ALA A 122 3.94 -22.31 13.59
C ALA A 122 2.86 -22.95 12.70
N HIS A 123 2.42 -22.28 11.61
CA HIS A 123 1.51 -22.89 10.65
C HIS A 123 2.19 -24.06 9.94
N HIS A 124 1.47 -25.17 9.80
CA HIS A 124 1.99 -26.42 9.24
C HIS A 124 1.20 -26.87 7.99
N LEU A 125 1.58 -28.00 7.37
CA LEU A 125 0.99 -28.48 6.12
C LEU A 125 -0.52 -28.71 6.21
N ASN A 126 -0.99 -29.24 7.33
CA ASN A 126 -2.43 -29.45 7.52
C ASN A 126 -3.21 -28.12 7.56
N ASP A 127 -2.63 -27.02 8.12
CA ASP A 127 -3.25 -25.69 8.07
C ASP A 127 -3.32 -25.13 6.64
N GLN A 128 -2.30 -25.42 5.82
CA GLN A 128 -2.30 -25.08 4.41
C GLN A 128 -3.42 -25.80 3.67
N PHE A 129 -3.59 -27.10 3.96
CA PHE A 129 -4.64 -27.92 3.36
C PHE A 129 -6.05 -27.47 3.77
N GLU A 130 -6.26 -27.19 5.05
CA GLU A 130 -7.51 -26.59 5.56
C GLU A 130 -7.84 -25.28 4.82
N SER A 131 -6.87 -24.39 4.70
CA SER A 131 -7.05 -23.12 4.03
C SER A 131 -7.34 -23.28 2.54
N PHE A 132 -6.65 -24.19 1.86
CA PHE A 132 -6.89 -24.54 0.47
C PHE A 132 -8.35 -24.96 0.24
N LEU A 133 -8.85 -25.91 1.07
CA LEU A 133 -10.22 -26.40 0.95
C LEU A 133 -11.26 -25.30 1.23
N ILE A 134 -11.06 -24.51 2.30
CA ILE A 134 -11.96 -23.41 2.64
C ILE A 134 -12.02 -22.36 1.51
N TYR A 135 -10.90 -21.99 0.93
CA TYR A 135 -10.88 -21.05 -0.18
C TYR A 135 -11.52 -21.64 -1.44
N THR A 136 -11.32 -22.93 -1.71
CA THR A 136 -11.97 -23.61 -2.84
C THR A 136 -13.50 -23.56 -2.73
N THR A 137 -14.06 -23.77 -1.54
CA THR A 137 -15.53 -23.70 -1.32
C THR A 137 -16.09 -22.28 -1.45
N ARG A 138 -15.25 -21.25 -1.24
CA ARG A 138 -15.65 -19.84 -1.37
C ARG A 138 -15.53 -19.30 -2.80
N GLY A 139 -14.97 -20.08 -3.72
CA GLY A 139 -14.61 -19.62 -5.06
C GLY A 139 -13.41 -18.68 -5.00
N THR A 140 -12.26 -19.18 -5.42
CA THR A 140 -11.02 -18.40 -5.36
C THR A 140 -10.22 -18.52 -6.65
N GLY A 141 -9.41 -17.51 -6.95
CA GLY A 141 -8.37 -17.59 -7.94
C GLY A 141 -7.10 -18.28 -7.43
N LEU A 142 -6.03 -18.26 -8.22
CA LEU A 142 -4.76 -18.90 -7.89
C LEU A 142 -4.21 -18.45 -6.52
N SER A 143 -4.32 -17.16 -6.19
CA SER A 143 -3.82 -16.59 -4.93
C SER A 143 -4.38 -17.27 -3.68
N GLY A 144 -5.68 -17.64 -3.67
CA GLY A 144 -6.26 -18.38 -2.56
C GLY A 144 -5.89 -19.87 -2.54
N LEU A 145 -5.66 -20.46 -3.73
CA LEU A 145 -5.20 -21.86 -3.84
C LEU A 145 -3.75 -22.04 -3.34
N LEU A 146 -2.98 -20.98 -3.21
CA LEU A 146 -1.64 -21.03 -2.60
C LEU A 146 -1.65 -21.28 -1.09
N GLY A 147 -2.82 -21.43 -0.48
CA GLY A 147 -3.01 -21.66 0.94
C GLY A 147 -2.87 -20.37 1.77
N ILE A 148 -2.15 -20.43 2.88
CA ILE A 148 -1.95 -19.26 3.74
C ILE A 148 -1.06 -18.25 3.03
N GLN A 149 -1.59 -17.06 2.83
CA GLN A 149 -0.89 -15.98 2.11
C GLN A 149 0.46 -15.64 2.73
N GLN A 150 1.47 -15.52 1.89
CA GLN A 150 2.78 -15.02 2.29
C GLN A 150 2.69 -13.51 2.57
N ARG A 151 3.53 -13.05 3.50
CA ARG A 151 3.77 -11.63 3.78
C ARG A 151 5.27 -11.46 3.99
N ASP A 152 5.86 -10.40 3.50
CA ASP A 152 7.32 -10.18 3.47
C ASP A 152 8.00 -10.28 4.85
N TRP A 153 7.26 -9.99 5.91
CA TRP A 153 7.77 -10.01 7.29
C TRP A 153 7.28 -11.22 8.11
N ILE A 154 6.67 -12.24 7.47
CA ILE A 154 6.16 -13.44 8.16
C ILE A 154 6.76 -14.70 7.56
N GLU A 155 7.48 -15.44 8.39
CA GLU A 155 8.00 -16.76 8.05
C GLU A 155 7.25 -17.90 8.71
N ARG A 156 7.13 -19.02 7.99
CA ARG A 156 6.41 -20.22 8.42
C ARG A 156 7.25 -21.47 8.21
N PRO A 157 8.23 -21.72 9.07
CA PRO A 157 9.18 -22.83 8.85
C PRO A 157 8.51 -24.19 8.76
N LEU A 158 7.40 -24.40 9.48
CA LEU A 158 6.69 -25.67 9.52
C LEU A 158 5.65 -25.86 8.40
N GLN A 159 5.52 -24.92 7.45
CA GLN A 159 4.45 -24.91 6.45
C GLN A 159 4.39 -26.15 5.53
N PHE A 160 5.46 -26.91 5.44
CA PHE A 160 5.55 -28.15 4.65
C PHE A 160 5.71 -29.42 5.50
N ILE A 161 5.64 -29.28 6.83
CA ILE A 161 5.73 -30.37 7.81
C ILE A 161 4.32 -30.82 8.18
N GLU A 162 4.10 -32.13 8.23
CA GLU A 162 2.82 -32.70 8.67
C GLU A 162 2.66 -32.62 10.19
N LYS A 163 1.43 -32.46 10.65
CA LYS A 163 1.10 -32.45 12.09
C LYS A 163 1.60 -33.66 12.85
N LYS A 164 1.56 -34.85 12.21
CA LYS A 164 2.06 -36.10 12.82
C LYS A 164 3.56 -36.05 13.13
N GLU A 165 4.37 -35.38 12.25
CA GLU A 165 5.81 -35.24 12.45
C GLU A 165 6.12 -34.25 13.58
N ILE A 166 5.34 -33.17 13.69
CA ILE A 166 5.43 -32.20 14.79
C ILE A 166 5.13 -32.89 16.12
N LYS A 167 4.09 -33.75 16.17
CA LYS A 167 3.72 -34.50 17.36
C LYS A 167 4.82 -35.50 17.75
N ALA A 168 5.32 -36.29 16.81
CA ALA A 168 6.41 -37.22 17.04
C ALA A 168 7.68 -36.54 17.57
N TYR A 169 8.01 -35.37 17.02
CA TYR A 169 9.14 -34.56 17.50
C TYR A 169 8.92 -34.07 18.94
N ALA A 170 7.72 -33.60 19.28
CA ALA A 170 7.38 -33.12 20.61
C ALA A 170 7.51 -34.25 21.66
N GLU A 171 7.01 -35.45 21.33
CA GLU A 171 7.09 -36.63 22.16
C GLU A 171 8.55 -37.10 22.37
N ALA A 172 9.34 -37.18 21.27
CA ALA A 172 10.74 -37.58 21.32
C ALA A 172 11.64 -36.65 22.16
N HIS A 173 11.28 -35.37 22.24
CA HIS A 173 12.06 -34.36 22.98
C HIS A 173 11.42 -33.95 24.30
N ASN A 174 10.37 -34.67 24.75
CA ASN A 174 9.63 -34.39 25.99
C ASN A 174 9.20 -32.91 26.10
N ILE A 175 8.78 -32.31 24.98
CA ILE A 175 8.28 -30.93 24.94
C ILE A 175 6.91 -30.92 25.61
N LYS A 176 6.72 -30.05 26.58
CA LYS A 176 5.41 -29.85 27.23
C LYS A 176 4.60 -28.85 26.42
N TRP A 177 3.34 -29.16 26.18
CA TRP A 177 2.36 -28.27 25.57
C TRP A 177 1.02 -28.40 26.30
N ARG A 178 0.10 -27.49 26.03
CA ARG A 178 -1.28 -27.57 26.49
C ARG A 178 -2.21 -27.71 25.28
N GLU A 179 -3.18 -28.61 25.40
CA GLU A 179 -4.20 -28.74 24.36
C GLU A 179 -5.29 -27.71 24.58
N ASP A 180 -5.66 -27.00 23.49
CA ASP A 180 -6.76 -26.06 23.49
C ASP A 180 -8.07 -26.81 23.33
N ALA A 181 -8.89 -26.88 24.39
CA ALA A 181 -10.19 -27.53 24.37
C ALA A 181 -11.14 -26.99 23.29
N SER A 182 -10.96 -25.72 22.85
CA SER A 182 -11.74 -25.14 21.75
C SER A 182 -11.46 -25.79 20.40
N ASN A 183 -10.35 -26.53 20.26
CA ASN A 183 -10.06 -27.28 19.05
C ASN A 183 -10.99 -28.50 18.85
N ALA A 184 -11.68 -28.96 19.91
CA ALA A 184 -12.59 -30.09 19.86
C ALA A 184 -14.02 -29.71 19.43
N THR A 185 -14.38 -28.44 19.39
CA THR A 185 -15.73 -27.99 19.01
C THR A 185 -15.84 -27.75 17.50
N THR A 186 -17.04 -27.97 16.94
CA THR A 186 -17.34 -27.74 15.53
C THR A 186 -18.03 -26.42 15.26
N ASP A 187 -18.05 -25.53 16.23
CA ASP A 187 -18.75 -24.22 16.14
C ASP A 187 -18.16 -23.28 15.08
N TYR A 188 -16.97 -23.61 14.61
CA TYR A 188 -16.26 -22.81 13.62
C TYR A 188 -16.02 -23.60 12.33
N LEU A 189 -16.23 -22.97 11.20
CA LEU A 189 -16.04 -23.54 9.86
C LEU A 189 -14.70 -24.32 9.71
N ARG A 190 -13.63 -23.79 10.28
CA ARG A 190 -12.31 -24.42 10.20
C ARG A 190 -12.25 -25.72 10.99
N ASN A 191 -12.86 -25.77 12.16
CA ASN A 191 -12.95 -26.98 12.97
C ASN A 191 -13.91 -28.00 12.36
N GLU A 192 -15.03 -27.53 11.79
CA GLU A 192 -15.96 -28.36 11.02
C GLU A 192 -15.22 -29.06 9.88
N PHE A 193 -14.49 -28.33 9.04
CA PHE A 193 -13.67 -28.89 7.95
C PHE A 193 -12.67 -29.92 8.50
N ARG A 194 -11.96 -29.58 9.57
CA ARG A 194 -10.95 -30.46 10.17
C ARG A 194 -11.52 -31.79 10.65
N HIS A 195 -12.64 -31.75 11.38
CA HIS A 195 -13.18 -32.92 12.02
C HIS A 195 -14.12 -33.74 11.14
N LEU A 196 -14.98 -33.06 10.36
CA LEU A 196 -16.03 -33.76 9.59
C LEU A 196 -15.60 -34.11 8.17
N LEU A 197 -14.63 -33.38 7.59
CA LEU A 197 -14.20 -33.61 6.21
C LEU A 197 -12.77 -34.14 6.14
N ILE A 198 -11.81 -33.42 6.68
CA ILE A 198 -10.38 -33.66 6.46
C ILE A 198 -9.92 -34.92 7.22
N ALA A 199 -10.21 -35.04 8.51
CA ALA A 199 -9.73 -36.14 9.31
C ALA A 199 -10.25 -37.52 8.80
N PRO A 200 -11.55 -37.71 8.51
CA PRO A 200 -12.04 -38.95 7.92
C PRO A 200 -11.47 -39.24 6.53
N TRP A 201 -11.25 -38.20 5.74
CA TRP A 201 -10.69 -38.32 4.39
C TRP A 201 -9.23 -38.77 4.42
N LEU A 202 -8.41 -38.16 5.28
CA LEU A 202 -7.00 -38.54 5.46
C LEU A 202 -6.81 -39.94 6.02
N GLN A 203 -7.77 -40.45 6.79
CA GLN A 203 -7.75 -41.87 7.22
C GLN A 203 -7.86 -42.85 6.06
N LYS A 204 -8.65 -42.50 5.02
CA LYS A 204 -8.83 -43.32 3.81
C LYS A 204 -7.74 -43.08 2.76
N HIS A 205 -7.13 -41.90 2.78
CA HIS A 205 -6.14 -41.45 1.80
C HIS A 205 -4.90 -40.88 2.53
N PRO A 206 -4.07 -41.73 3.16
CA PRO A 206 -2.91 -41.28 3.94
C PRO A 206 -1.89 -40.47 3.14
N GLU A 207 -1.82 -40.70 1.83
CA GLU A 207 -0.93 -40.03 0.88
C GLU A 207 -1.40 -38.62 0.48
N ALA A 208 -2.63 -38.25 0.82
CA ALA A 208 -3.25 -37.04 0.33
C ALA A 208 -2.50 -35.74 0.72
N LEU A 209 -1.93 -35.67 1.92
CA LEU A 209 -1.11 -34.52 2.33
C LEU A 209 0.20 -34.44 1.56
N THR A 210 0.85 -35.56 1.30
CA THR A 210 2.07 -35.63 0.48
C THR A 210 1.78 -35.17 -0.96
N ASN A 211 0.66 -35.66 -1.54
CA ASN A 211 0.22 -35.24 -2.86
C ASN A 211 -0.17 -33.75 -2.89
N PHE A 212 -0.82 -33.27 -1.84
CA PHE A 212 -1.14 -31.85 -1.69
C PHE A 212 0.14 -30.97 -1.61
N LYS A 213 1.16 -31.41 -0.88
CA LYS A 213 2.46 -30.73 -0.83
C LYS A 213 3.05 -30.55 -2.24
N THR A 214 2.99 -31.61 -3.05
CA THR A 214 3.43 -31.57 -4.45
C THR A 214 2.57 -30.60 -5.28
N THR A 215 1.26 -30.68 -5.15
CA THR A 215 0.31 -29.76 -5.81
C THR A 215 0.60 -28.30 -5.44
N LEU A 216 0.79 -28.03 -4.15
CA LEU A 216 1.10 -26.68 -3.66
C LEU A 216 2.44 -26.16 -4.21
N HIS A 217 3.43 -27.03 -4.36
CA HIS A 217 4.70 -26.68 -5.00
C HIS A 217 4.50 -26.26 -6.47
N HIS A 218 3.74 -27.04 -7.25
CA HIS A 218 3.44 -26.70 -8.64
C HIS A 218 2.66 -25.38 -8.75
N LEU A 219 1.64 -25.19 -7.92
CA LEU A 219 0.87 -23.93 -7.90
C LEU A 219 1.75 -22.73 -7.57
N ARG A 220 2.67 -22.85 -6.63
CA ARG A 220 3.62 -21.77 -6.27
C ARG A 220 4.59 -21.48 -7.39
N ALA A 221 5.13 -22.49 -8.04
CA ALA A 221 6.01 -22.32 -9.21
C ALA A 221 5.27 -21.60 -10.35
N THR A 222 4.02 -22.01 -10.63
CA THR A 222 3.17 -21.36 -11.62
C THR A 222 2.92 -19.89 -11.26
N ASN A 223 2.57 -19.61 -9.99
CA ASN A 223 2.34 -18.24 -9.53
C ASN A 223 3.61 -17.38 -9.66
N SER A 224 4.77 -17.91 -9.27
CA SER A 224 6.05 -17.20 -9.39
C SER A 224 6.36 -16.84 -10.85
N PHE A 225 6.07 -17.72 -11.78
CA PHE A 225 6.19 -17.45 -13.21
C PHE A 225 5.24 -16.34 -13.65
N ILE A 226 3.95 -16.41 -13.27
CA ILE A 226 2.94 -15.39 -13.59
C ILE A 226 3.35 -14.03 -13.03
N GLU A 227 3.76 -13.97 -11.77
CA GLU A 227 4.23 -12.73 -11.13
C GLU A 227 5.44 -12.12 -11.85
N SER A 228 6.39 -12.96 -12.26
CA SER A 228 7.54 -12.52 -13.04
C SER A 228 7.14 -11.91 -14.37
N GLN A 229 6.21 -12.53 -15.10
CA GLN A 229 5.70 -12.02 -16.39
C GLN A 229 4.93 -10.72 -16.19
N LEU A 230 4.05 -10.64 -15.19
CA LEU A 230 3.29 -9.42 -14.88
C LEU A 230 4.20 -8.26 -14.48
N ASN A 231 5.26 -8.53 -13.73
CA ASN A 231 6.26 -7.52 -13.36
C ASN A 231 7.06 -7.03 -14.58
N THR A 232 7.37 -7.90 -15.53
CA THR A 232 8.03 -7.51 -16.80
C THR A 232 7.09 -6.61 -17.61
N LEU A 233 5.86 -7.03 -17.84
CA LEU A 233 4.85 -6.23 -18.55
C LEU A 233 4.60 -4.88 -17.86
N LYS A 234 4.54 -4.88 -16.54
CA LYS A 234 4.37 -3.64 -15.78
C LYS A 234 5.52 -2.66 -16.00
N LYS A 235 6.78 -3.13 -15.96
CA LYS A 235 7.96 -2.28 -16.21
C LYS A 235 7.97 -1.66 -17.59
N GLU A 236 7.45 -2.37 -18.59
CA GLU A 236 7.36 -1.88 -19.96
C GLU A 236 6.25 -0.84 -20.14
N LEU A 237 5.12 -1.05 -19.47
CA LEU A 237 3.91 -0.25 -19.65
C LEU A 237 3.81 0.96 -18.74
N PHE A 238 4.30 0.85 -17.49
CA PHE A 238 4.18 1.88 -16.46
C PHE A 238 5.42 2.75 -16.49
N GLN A 239 5.31 3.91 -17.13
CA GLN A 239 6.40 4.86 -17.26
C GLN A 239 6.33 5.92 -16.16
N GLU A 240 7.40 6.07 -15.41
CA GLU A 240 7.48 7.12 -14.40
C GLU A 240 7.93 8.43 -15.05
N VAL A 241 7.08 9.45 -14.99
CA VAL A 241 7.32 10.78 -15.57
C VAL A 241 6.96 11.83 -14.52
N LEU A 242 7.93 12.63 -14.09
CA LEU A 242 7.72 13.74 -13.14
C LEU A 242 6.96 13.32 -11.86
N GLY A 243 7.26 12.15 -11.30
CA GLY A 243 6.64 11.64 -10.08
C GLY A 243 5.21 11.10 -10.25
N GLN A 244 4.76 10.90 -11.49
CA GLN A 244 3.50 10.25 -11.83
C GLN A 244 3.75 9.03 -12.72
N ILE A 245 2.84 8.09 -12.72
CA ILE A 245 2.92 6.90 -13.58
C ILE A 245 2.00 7.10 -14.78
N GLU A 246 2.56 7.05 -15.97
CA GLU A 246 1.84 7.11 -17.23
C GLU A 246 1.75 5.72 -17.87
N ILE A 247 0.58 5.39 -18.43
CA ILE A 247 0.30 4.10 -19.05
C ILE A 247 -0.36 4.36 -20.41
N SER A 248 0.30 3.98 -21.50
CA SER A 248 -0.27 4.09 -22.85
C SER A 248 -1.52 3.22 -22.97
N ILE A 249 -2.65 3.80 -23.37
CA ILE A 249 -3.91 3.06 -23.49
C ILE A 249 -3.86 2.07 -24.65
N SER A 250 -3.24 2.43 -25.78
CA SER A 250 -3.10 1.51 -26.91
C SER A 250 -2.32 0.25 -26.51
N ALA A 251 -1.14 0.43 -25.91
CA ALA A 251 -0.33 -0.69 -25.45
C ALA A 251 -1.00 -1.49 -24.32
N TYR A 252 -1.75 -0.81 -23.44
CA TYR A 252 -2.49 -1.47 -22.37
C TYR A 252 -3.63 -2.34 -22.91
N CYS A 253 -4.35 -1.89 -23.92
CA CYS A 253 -5.43 -2.66 -24.56
C CYS A 253 -4.96 -3.89 -25.34
N GLU A 254 -3.68 -3.94 -25.73
CA GLU A 254 -3.06 -5.09 -26.40
C GLU A 254 -2.65 -6.22 -25.44
N LEU A 255 -2.78 -5.99 -24.14
CA LEU A 255 -2.40 -6.99 -23.13
C LEU A 255 -3.24 -8.27 -23.25
N PRO A 256 -2.63 -9.45 -23.16
CA PRO A 256 -3.36 -10.69 -23.00
C PRO A 256 -4.10 -10.68 -21.65
N GLN A 257 -5.34 -11.19 -21.65
CA GLN A 257 -6.13 -11.27 -20.41
C GLN A 257 -6.24 -9.92 -19.67
N LEU A 258 -6.59 -8.86 -20.39
CA LEU A 258 -6.64 -7.47 -19.90
C LEU A 258 -7.31 -7.32 -18.52
N SER A 259 -8.45 -8.01 -18.30
CA SER A 259 -9.16 -7.97 -17.03
C SER A 259 -8.32 -8.54 -15.86
N PHE A 260 -7.56 -9.60 -16.11
CA PHE A 260 -6.68 -10.20 -15.12
C PHE A 260 -5.51 -9.25 -14.77
N CYS A 261 -4.84 -8.68 -15.76
CA CYS A 261 -3.78 -7.71 -15.56
C CYS A 261 -4.29 -6.46 -14.80
N THR A 262 -5.48 -5.96 -15.20
CA THR A 262 -6.13 -4.84 -14.52
C THR A 262 -6.39 -5.15 -13.05
N HIS A 263 -6.97 -6.31 -12.76
CA HIS A 263 -7.21 -6.74 -11.37
C HIS A 263 -5.91 -6.80 -10.59
N HIS A 264 -4.89 -7.44 -11.13
CA HIS A 264 -3.60 -7.63 -10.46
C HIS A 264 -2.91 -6.31 -10.11
N TRP A 265 -2.90 -5.32 -11.00
CA TRP A 265 -2.18 -4.07 -10.78
C TRP A 265 -2.97 -2.99 -10.04
N PHE A 266 -4.29 -2.95 -10.21
CA PHE A 266 -5.11 -1.85 -9.69
C PHE A 266 -5.93 -2.20 -8.45
N SER A 267 -6.31 -3.47 -8.27
CA SER A 267 -7.05 -3.90 -7.07
C SER A 267 -6.26 -3.69 -5.76
N PRO A 268 -4.94 -3.95 -5.69
CA PRO A 268 -4.15 -3.63 -4.49
C PRO A 268 -4.09 -2.13 -4.16
N LEU A 269 -4.31 -1.26 -5.15
CA LEU A 269 -4.39 0.19 -4.99
C LEU A 269 -5.81 0.67 -4.61
N GLY A 270 -6.77 -0.27 -4.45
CA GLY A 270 -8.15 0.01 -4.06
C GLY A 270 -9.08 0.38 -5.21
N PHE A 271 -8.72 0.12 -6.45
CA PHE A 271 -9.60 0.33 -7.60
C PHE A 271 -10.41 -0.93 -7.95
N ASP A 272 -11.67 -0.75 -8.29
CA ASP A 272 -12.48 -1.81 -8.88
C ASP A 272 -12.08 -2.08 -10.34
N THR A 273 -11.85 -3.35 -10.68
CA THR A 273 -11.40 -3.76 -12.01
C THR A 273 -12.35 -3.30 -13.14
N LYS A 274 -13.66 -3.41 -12.93
CA LYS A 274 -14.66 -3.03 -13.96
C LYS A 274 -14.68 -1.53 -14.18
N GLU A 275 -14.52 -0.75 -13.10
CA GLU A 275 -14.46 0.72 -13.21
C GLU A 275 -13.19 1.19 -13.91
N VAL A 276 -12.04 0.54 -13.70
CA VAL A 276 -10.80 0.85 -14.44
C VAL A 276 -10.99 0.54 -15.95
N LEU A 277 -11.58 -0.60 -16.29
CA LEU A 277 -11.86 -0.94 -17.70
C LEU A 277 -12.80 0.06 -18.35
N LYS A 278 -13.86 0.50 -17.67
CA LYS A 278 -14.75 1.57 -18.14
C LYS A 278 -14.05 2.90 -18.32
N LEU A 279 -13.07 3.21 -17.45
CA LEU A 279 -12.31 4.44 -17.55
C LEU A 279 -11.48 4.50 -18.83
N ILE A 280 -10.96 3.38 -19.31
CA ILE A 280 -10.18 3.29 -20.55
C ILE A 280 -11.02 3.80 -21.75
N GLU A 281 -12.30 3.43 -21.79
CA GLU A 281 -13.25 3.81 -22.84
C GLU A 281 -13.87 5.20 -22.64
N ALA A 282 -13.66 5.80 -21.45
CA ALA A 282 -14.28 7.07 -21.11
C ALA A 282 -13.63 8.26 -21.86
N SER A 283 -14.31 9.40 -21.85
CA SER A 283 -13.79 10.65 -22.43
C SER A 283 -12.63 11.20 -21.59
N LYS A 284 -11.72 11.94 -22.25
CA LYS A 284 -10.61 12.65 -21.62
C LYS A 284 -11.08 13.45 -20.38
N GLY A 285 -10.31 13.38 -19.31
CA GLY A 285 -10.54 14.11 -18.06
C GLY A 285 -11.42 13.39 -17.04
N LYS A 286 -11.95 12.19 -17.38
CA LYS A 286 -12.60 11.31 -16.41
C LYS A 286 -11.56 10.69 -15.47
N GLN A 287 -11.98 10.38 -14.26
CA GLN A 287 -11.08 9.90 -13.21
C GLN A 287 -11.77 8.96 -12.24
N LEU A 288 -10.98 8.10 -11.62
CA LEU A 288 -11.35 7.27 -10.49
C LEU A 288 -10.51 7.65 -9.28
N LEU A 289 -11.10 7.54 -8.10
CA LEU A 289 -10.43 7.76 -6.83
C LEU A 289 -10.48 6.47 -6.02
N SER A 290 -9.35 6.08 -5.47
CA SER A 290 -9.27 5.08 -4.40
C SER A 290 -8.91 5.76 -3.09
N TYR A 291 -8.69 5.00 -2.03
CA TYR A 291 -8.25 5.54 -0.75
C TYR A 291 -6.75 5.94 -0.73
N THR A 292 -5.96 5.53 -1.72
CA THR A 292 -4.52 5.81 -1.81
C THR A 292 -4.11 6.55 -3.08
N HIS A 293 -4.87 6.37 -4.18
CA HIS A 293 -4.47 6.83 -5.50
C HIS A 293 -5.63 7.44 -6.29
N ARG A 294 -5.27 8.18 -7.30
CA ARG A 294 -6.16 8.73 -8.32
C ARG A 294 -5.70 8.26 -9.70
N LEU A 295 -6.63 7.76 -10.51
CA LEU A 295 -6.39 7.31 -11.88
C LEU A 295 -7.16 8.24 -12.83
N ILE A 296 -6.46 8.88 -13.75
CA ILE A 296 -7.02 9.90 -14.65
C ILE A 296 -6.92 9.41 -16.10
N ARG A 297 -8.01 9.53 -16.85
CA ARG A 297 -8.06 9.30 -18.30
C ARG A 297 -7.62 10.57 -19.05
N GLU A 298 -6.43 10.57 -19.62
CA GLU A 298 -5.97 11.58 -20.56
C GLU A 298 -6.22 11.14 -22.02
N ARG A 299 -5.75 11.88 -23.01
CA ARG A 299 -6.11 11.64 -24.42
C ARG A 299 -5.76 10.22 -24.90
N ASP A 300 -4.55 9.77 -24.64
CA ASP A 300 -3.95 8.51 -25.13
C ASP A 300 -3.33 7.65 -24.02
N LYS A 301 -3.45 8.11 -22.77
CA LYS A 301 -2.84 7.46 -21.61
C LYS A 301 -3.74 7.50 -20.38
N LEU A 302 -3.51 6.58 -19.45
CA LEU A 302 -3.93 6.68 -18.06
C LEU A 302 -2.80 7.28 -17.25
N VAL A 303 -3.13 8.13 -16.30
CA VAL A 303 -2.16 8.75 -15.36
C VAL A 303 -2.55 8.35 -13.95
N LEU A 304 -1.67 7.60 -13.27
CA LEU A 304 -1.83 7.16 -11.89
C LEU A 304 -0.95 8.01 -10.98
N ILE A 305 -1.57 8.63 -9.99
CA ILE A 305 -0.89 9.47 -8.99
C ILE A 305 -1.34 9.09 -7.57
N PRO A 306 -0.45 9.18 -6.57
CA PRO A 306 -0.86 9.10 -5.17
C PRO A 306 -1.83 10.22 -4.82
N LEU A 307 -2.79 9.96 -3.92
CA LEU A 307 -3.59 11.02 -3.34
C LEU A 307 -2.70 11.83 -2.40
N GLN A 308 -2.53 13.12 -2.74
CA GLN A 308 -1.93 14.09 -1.84
C GLN A 308 -3.04 14.93 -1.22
N GLU A 309 -2.89 15.29 0.04
CA GLU A 309 -3.76 16.28 0.65
C GLU A 309 -3.59 17.61 -0.09
N SER A 310 -4.67 18.09 -0.68
CA SER A 310 -4.65 19.38 -1.37
C SER A 310 -4.55 20.50 -0.32
N THR A 311 -3.36 20.99 -0.09
CA THR A 311 -3.17 22.25 0.62
C THR A 311 -3.51 23.36 -0.35
N SER A 312 -4.48 24.21 0.00
CA SER A 312 -4.75 25.45 -0.73
C SER A 312 -3.66 26.45 -0.36
N GLU A 313 -2.50 26.31 -1.00
CA GLU A 313 -1.35 27.15 -0.72
C GLU A 313 -1.54 28.54 -1.36
N LEU A 314 -1.45 29.57 -0.52
CA LEU A 314 -1.44 30.97 -0.91
C LEU A 314 -0.09 31.55 -0.52
N TYR A 315 0.63 32.12 -1.48
CA TYR A 315 1.91 32.78 -1.21
C TYR A 315 1.76 34.26 -1.51
N PHE A 316 1.97 35.08 -0.51
CA PHE A 316 1.96 36.53 -0.64
C PHE A 316 3.39 37.04 -0.69
N PHE A 317 3.67 37.93 -1.60
CA PHE A 317 4.98 38.56 -1.70
C PHE A 317 4.88 40.00 -2.23
N ASP A 318 5.87 40.78 -1.87
CA ASP A 318 6.15 42.11 -2.40
C ASP A 318 7.55 42.16 -3.03
N LEU A 319 8.01 43.30 -3.41
CA LEU A 319 9.28 43.45 -4.11
C LEU A 319 10.51 43.27 -3.20
N GLU A 320 10.32 43.20 -1.88
CA GLU A 320 11.34 42.96 -0.87
C GLU A 320 11.40 41.53 -0.39
N THR A 321 10.44 40.69 -0.81
CA THR A 321 10.33 39.28 -0.37
C THR A 321 11.49 38.44 -0.90
N GLU A 322 12.06 37.56 -0.07
CA GLU A 322 13.06 36.60 -0.53
C GLU A 322 12.47 35.56 -1.49
N VAL A 323 13.14 35.34 -2.62
CA VAL A 323 12.71 34.38 -3.68
C VAL A 323 12.59 32.94 -3.16
N SER A 324 13.38 32.58 -2.14
CA SER A 324 13.40 31.25 -1.52
C SER A 324 12.09 30.84 -0.85
N THR A 325 11.20 31.78 -0.54
CA THR A 325 9.90 31.52 0.11
C THR A 325 8.79 31.16 -0.87
N LEU A 326 9.04 31.28 -2.18
CA LEU A 326 8.03 31.03 -3.22
C LEU A 326 8.04 29.57 -3.68
N PRO A 327 6.91 29.05 -4.19
CA PRO A 327 6.74 27.63 -4.56
C PRO A 327 7.55 27.22 -5.81
N PHE A 328 8.10 28.18 -6.52
CA PHE A 328 8.99 27.99 -7.67
C PHE A 328 9.91 29.20 -7.82
N PRO A 329 11.06 29.07 -8.49
CA PRO A 329 11.99 30.17 -8.68
C PRO A 329 11.37 31.24 -9.61
N LEU A 330 11.11 32.40 -9.04
CA LEU A 330 10.57 33.59 -9.72
C LEU A 330 11.53 34.75 -9.51
N LYS A 331 12.03 35.34 -10.60
CA LYS A 331 12.83 36.56 -10.56
C LYS A 331 12.00 37.75 -10.96
N TRP A 332 12.29 38.90 -10.37
CA TRP A 332 11.68 40.18 -10.79
C TRP A 332 12.70 41.30 -10.81
N LYS A 333 12.44 42.26 -11.67
CA LYS A 333 13.22 43.50 -11.82
C LYS A 333 12.29 44.65 -12.16
N ASN A 334 12.51 45.80 -11.53
CA ASN A 334 11.88 47.06 -11.96
C ASN A 334 12.70 47.66 -13.07
N ARG A 335 12.01 48.13 -14.12
CA ARG A 335 12.61 48.87 -15.24
C ARG A 335 11.80 50.11 -15.54
N THR A 336 12.50 51.17 -15.92
CA THR A 336 11.90 52.37 -16.52
C THR A 336 11.73 52.16 -18.03
N ALA A 337 10.63 52.64 -18.60
CA ALA A 337 10.33 52.54 -20.04
C ALA A 337 11.32 53.34 -20.90
N PRO A 338 11.47 53.04 -22.24
CA PRO A 338 10.52 52.33 -23.10
C PRO A 338 10.82 50.85 -23.31
N VAL A 339 9.75 50.06 -23.57
CA VAL A 339 9.84 48.62 -23.85
C VAL A 339 9.59 48.37 -25.31
N THR A 340 10.65 48.07 -26.03
CA THR A 340 10.60 47.70 -27.47
C THR A 340 10.66 46.20 -27.73
N GLN A 341 10.63 45.37 -26.67
CA GLN A 341 10.91 43.95 -26.76
C GLN A 341 9.63 43.10 -26.69
N LYS A 342 9.51 42.06 -27.55
CA LYS A 342 8.52 41.00 -27.40
C LYS A 342 8.94 40.07 -26.25
N TRP A 343 8.05 39.84 -25.30
CA TRP A 343 8.28 38.98 -24.14
C TRP A 343 8.00 37.51 -24.45
N GLN A 344 8.81 36.64 -23.89
CA GLN A 344 8.60 35.19 -23.98
C GLN A 344 7.48 34.74 -23.03
N ALA A 345 6.96 33.55 -23.21
CA ALA A 345 5.88 33.01 -22.37
C ALA A 345 6.26 32.92 -20.87
N GLN A 346 7.55 32.65 -20.60
CA GLN A 346 8.12 32.60 -19.24
C GLN A 346 8.27 33.99 -18.59
N GLN A 347 8.03 35.04 -19.32
CA GLN A 347 8.20 36.41 -18.86
C GLN A 347 6.87 37.17 -18.83
N ALA A 348 6.68 37.99 -17.80
CA ALA A 348 5.56 38.91 -17.68
C ALA A 348 6.08 40.33 -17.46
N ALA A 349 5.69 41.24 -18.34
CA ALA A 349 5.93 42.68 -18.18
C ALA A 349 4.62 43.34 -17.76
N LEU A 350 4.55 43.81 -16.52
CA LEU A 350 3.35 44.34 -15.89
C LEU A 350 3.57 45.84 -15.59
N ASP A 351 2.51 46.63 -15.75
CA ASP A 351 2.47 48.04 -15.39
C ASP A 351 2.40 48.16 -13.85
N LEU A 352 3.50 48.58 -13.22
CA LEU A 352 3.62 48.62 -11.76
C LEU A 352 2.55 49.53 -11.13
N SER A 353 2.16 50.61 -11.81
CA SER A 353 1.16 51.56 -11.32
C SER A 353 -0.25 50.96 -11.17
N LYS A 354 -0.53 49.85 -11.87
CA LYS A 354 -1.82 49.12 -11.84
C LYS A 354 -1.86 48.00 -10.84
N LEU A 355 -0.72 47.64 -10.26
CA LEU A 355 -0.63 46.54 -9.28
C LEU A 355 -0.91 47.06 -7.86
N LYS A 356 -1.55 46.21 -7.07
CA LYS A 356 -1.75 46.42 -5.63
C LYS A 356 -0.95 45.36 -4.89
N MET A 357 -0.03 45.79 -4.03
CA MET A 357 0.78 44.90 -3.19
C MET A 357 0.03 44.53 -1.89
N PRO A 358 0.32 43.36 -1.27
CA PRO A 358 1.20 42.32 -1.80
C PRO A 358 0.56 41.57 -2.97
N LEU A 359 1.40 41.04 -3.86
CA LEU A 359 0.94 40.10 -4.89
C LEU A 359 0.72 38.73 -4.28
N CYS A 360 -0.19 37.94 -4.89
CA CYS A 360 -0.53 36.62 -4.43
C CYS A 360 -0.31 35.57 -5.51
N LEU A 361 0.43 34.51 -5.20
CA LEU A 361 0.49 33.28 -6.01
C LEU A 361 -0.51 32.26 -5.45
N ARG A 362 -1.38 31.77 -6.31
CA ARG A 362 -2.36 30.73 -5.96
C ARG A 362 -2.66 29.81 -7.13
N LYS A 363 -3.24 28.67 -6.83
CA LYS A 363 -3.77 27.76 -7.84
C LYS A 363 -5.12 28.24 -8.39
N PHE A 364 -5.53 27.63 -9.50
CA PHE A 364 -6.82 27.88 -10.16
C PHE A 364 -8.01 27.59 -9.22
N GLN A 365 -9.03 28.45 -9.29
CA GLN A 365 -10.32 28.31 -8.62
C GLN A 365 -11.47 28.38 -9.61
N LYS A 366 -12.57 27.66 -9.30
CA LYS A 366 -13.76 27.69 -10.14
C LYS A 366 -14.36 29.10 -10.22
N GLY A 367 -14.57 29.57 -11.44
CA GLY A 367 -15.07 30.91 -11.68
C GLY A 367 -13.99 31.94 -12.05
N ASP A 368 -12.72 31.60 -11.94
CA ASP A 368 -11.61 32.44 -12.35
C ASP A 368 -11.71 32.88 -13.80
N TYR A 369 -11.38 34.14 -14.04
CA TYR A 369 -11.37 34.73 -15.36
C TYR A 369 -10.27 35.81 -15.49
N PHE A 370 -9.85 36.06 -16.71
CA PHE A 370 -8.91 37.12 -17.02
C PHE A 370 -9.17 37.69 -18.44
N TYR A 371 -8.43 38.69 -18.82
CA TYR A 371 -8.48 39.28 -20.16
C TYR A 371 -7.16 38.98 -20.88
N PRO A 372 -7.07 37.87 -21.64
CA PRO A 372 -5.80 37.44 -22.22
C PRO A 372 -5.19 38.53 -23.13
N SER A 373 -3.92 38.85 -22.93
CA SER A 373 -3.21 39.79 -23.83
C SER A 373 -3.23 39.26 -25.26
N GLY A 374 -3.52 40.15 -26.21
CA GLY A 374 -3.67 39.79 -27.62
C GLY A 374 -5.03 39.21 -28.03
N MET A 375 -6.01 39.15 -27.11
CA MET A 375 -7.38 38.70 -27.37
C MET A 375 -8.38 39.78 -26.95
N LYS A 376 -9.56 39.81 -27.60
CA LYS A 376 -10.62 40.72 -27.19
C LYS A 376 -11.52 40.10 -26.14
N GLY A 377 -11.74 40.82 -25.03
CA GLY A 377 -12.75 40.49 -24.02
C GLY A 377 -12.32 39.54 -22.90
N LYS A 378 -13.26 39.33 -22.01
CA LYS A 378 -13.16 38.50 -20.82
C LYS A 378 -13.22 37.00 -21.17
N LYS A 379 -12.33 36.18 -20.63
CA LYS A 379 -12.31 34.75 -20.85
C LYS A 379 -12.29 34.01 -19.51
N LEU A 380 -13.19 33.04 -19.30
CA LEU A 380 -13.12 32.11 -18.16
C LEU A 380 -11.84 31.30 -18.27
N LEU A 381 -11.10 31.15 -17.17
CA LEU A 381 -9.84 30.43 -17.14
C LEU A 381 -10.02 28.94 -17.48
N SER A 382 -11.15 28.34 -17.07
CA SER A 382 -11.52 26.95 -17.45
C SER A 382 -11.69 26.81 -18.98
N LYS A 383 -12.22 27.81 -19.67
CA LYS A 383 -12.34 27.84 -21.14
C LYS A 383 -10.97 28.07 -21.80
N TYR A 384 -10.15 28.95 -21.23
CA TYR A 384 -8.79 29.15 -21.67
C TYR A 384 -7.97 27.87 -21.62
N PHE A 385 -8.01 27.15 -20.50
CA PHE A 385 -7.33 25.85 -20.34
C PHE A 385 -7.80 24.79 -21.35
N LYS A 386 -9.10 24.79 -21.69
CA LYS A 386 -9.63 23.88 -22.71
C LYS A 386 -9.08 24.20 -24.10
N ASP A 387 -9.04 25.48 -24.45
CA ASP A 387 -8.56 25.94 -25.75
C ASP A 387 -7.04 25.74 -25.91
N GLU A 388 -6.27 25.83 -24.82
CA GLU A 388 -4.82 25.57 -24.76
C GLU A 388 -4.51 24.09 -24.51
N HIS A 389 -5.53 23.18 -24.54
CA HIS A 389 -5.41 21.72 -24.42
C HIS A 389 -4.80 21.22 -23.12
N TYR A 390 -4.91 21.95 -22.02
CA TYR A 390 -4.41 21.52 -20.72
C TYR A 390 -4.96 20.14 -20.30
N THR A 391 -4.10 19.34 -19.71
CA THR A 391 -4.48 18.14 -18.98
C THR A 391 -5.17 18.50 -17.66
N VAL A 392 -5.73 17.50 -16.97
CA VAL A 392 -6.34 17.74 -15.64
C VAL A 392 -5.28 18.23 -14.64
N LEU A 393 -4.12 17.58 -14.65
CA LEU A 393 -3.02 17.91 -13.72
C LEU A 393 -2.38 19.27 -14.02
N GLU A 394 -2.20 19.60 -15.30
CA GLU A 394 -1.70 20.94 -15.67
C GLU A 394 -2.61 22.05 -15.17
N LYS A 395 -3.95 21.86 -15.23
CA LYS A 395 -4.91 22.83 -14.68
C LYS A 395 -4.78 22.96 -13.17
N GLU A 396 -4.65 21.87 -12.46
CA GLU A 396 -4.51 21.83 -11.00
C GLU A 396 -3.17 22.41 -10.54
N ASN A 397 -2.11 22.17 -11.32
CA ASN A 397 -0.77 22.64 -11.00
C ASN A 397 -0.48 24.05 -11.50
N GLN A 398 -1.36 24.65 -12.35
CA GLN A 398 -1.14 25.98 -12.89
C GLN A 398 -1.16 27.05 -11.80
N TRP A 399 -0.05 27.73 -11.65
CA TRP A 399 0.05 28.90 -10.79
C TRP A 399 -0.52 30.14 -11.46
N LEU A 400 -1.20 30.96 -10.69
CA LEU A 400 -1.77 32.25 -11.09
C LEU A 400 -1.15 33.31 -10.20
N LEU A 401 -0.62 34.38 -10.85
CA LEU A 401 -0.25 35.58 -10.14
C LEU A 401 -1.45 36.51 -10.10
N CYS A 402 -1.78 36.99 -8.91
CA CYS A 402 -2.92 37.87 -8.66
C CYS A 402 -2.48 39.16 -7.98
N SER A 403 -3.11 40.26 -8.33
CA SER A 403 -3.09 41.52 -7.58
C SER A 403 -4.49 41.67 -6.95
N LEU A 404 -4.57 41.62 -5.61
CA LEU A 404 -5.82 41.41 -4.90
C LEU A 404 -6.49 40.10 -5.40
N ASN A 405 -7.74 40.18 -5.85
CA ASN A 405 -8.50 39.06 -6.41
C ASN A 405 -8.48 38.98 -7.95
N GLN A 406 -7.65 39.77 -8.62
CA GLN A 406 -7.59 39.82 -10.09
C GLN A 406 -6.34 39.10 -10.59
N ILE A 407 -6.53 38.19 -11.53
CA ILE A 407 -5.43 37.49 -12.18
C ILE A 407 -4.68 38.50 -13.05
N VAL A 408 -3.37 38.63 -12.84
CA VAL A 408 -2.49 39.49 -13.64
C VAL A 408 -1.63 38.68 -14.60
N TRP A 409 -1.32 37.42 -14.25
CA TRP A 409 -0.54 36.53 -15.10
C TRP A 409 -0.91 35.04 -14.83
N VAL A 410 -1.19 34.33 -15.90
CA VAL A 410 -1.17 32.86 -15.88
C VAL A 410 0.30 32.49 -16.04
N VAL A 411 0.94 32.08 -14.93
CA VAL A 411 2.40 31.94 -14.82
C VAL A 411 2.96 31.04 -15.92
N GLY A 412 4.00 31.51 -16.61
CA GLY A 412 4.60 30.77 -17.73
C GLY A 412 3.76 30.77 -19.01
N LYS A 413 2.66 31.54 -19.07
CA LYS A 413 1.73 31.57 -20.20
C LYS A 413 1.38 33.02 -20.60
N ARG A 414 0.21 33.53 -20.25
CA ARG A 414 -0.28 34.82 -20.69
C ARG A 414 -0.56 35.80 -19.56
N CYS A 415 -0.25 37.05 -19.80
CA CYS A 415 -0.64 38.17 -18.94
C CYS A 415 -2.08 38.59 -19.20
N ASP A 416 -2.69 39.17 -18.19
CA ASP A 416 -3.96 39.90 -18.36
C ASP A 416 -3.67 41.27 -19.01
N ALA A 417 -4.39 41.60 -20.09
CA ALA A 417 -4.22 42.82 -20.88
C ALA A 417 -4.42 44.09 -20.06
N ARG A 418 -5.20 44.06 -18.98
CA ARG A 418 -5.44 45.22 -18.12
C ARG A 418 -4.18 45.66 -17.36
N PHE A 419 -3.33 44.68 -17.03
CA PHE A 419 -2.12 44.87 -16.23
C PHE A 419 -0.83 44.79 -17.05
N ALA A 420 -0.90 44.33 -18.29
CA ALA A 420 0.26 44.26 -19.16
C ALA A 420 0.84 45.68 -19.42
N ALA A 421 2.16 45.77 -19.47
CA ALA A 421 2.86 46.99 -19.82
C ALA A 421 2.55 47.41 -21.26
N SER A 422 2.44 48.68 -21.50
CA SER A 422 2.19 49.34 -22.81
C SER A 422 3.21 50.45 -23.05
N ASP A 423 3.17 51.05 -24.24
CA ASP A 423 4.06 52.16 -24.59
C ASP A 423 3.89 53.41 -23.68
N GLN A 424 2.76 53.51 -22.96
CA GLN A 424 2.47 54.59 -21.99
C GLN A 424 2.92 54.26 -20.56
N THR A 425 3.38 53.02 -20.28
CA THR A 425 3.80 52.58 -18.96
C THR A 425 5.14 53.24 -18.60
N LYS A 426 5.20 53.89 -17.43
CA LYS A 426 6.41 54.51 -16.91
C LYS A 426 7.33 53.56 -16.15
N GLU A 427 6.75 52.71 -15.34
CA GLU A 427 7.48 51.73 -14.49
C GLU A 427 6.94 50.33 -14.75
N ILE A 428 7.84 49.41 -15.05
CA ILE A 428 7.53 48.04 -15.44
C ILE A 428 8.09 47.08 -14.40
N LEU A 429 7.23 46.22 -13.87
CA LEU A 429 7.62 45.05 -13.16
C LEU A 429 7.82 43.89 -14.17
N LEU A 430 9.08 43.55 -14.40
CA LEU A 430 9.42 42.38 -15.19
C LEU A 430 9.54 41.14 -14.27
N LEU A 431 8.75 40.11 -14.54
CA LEU A 431 8.78 38.85 -13.86
C LEU A 431 9.26 37.77 -14.83
N GLU A 432 10.06 36.80 -14.32
CA GLU A 432 10.60 35.69 -15.12
C GLU A 432 10.62 34.42 -14.28
N THR A 433 10.02 33.35 -14.81
CA THR A 433 10.16 32.01 -14.21
C THR A 433 11.45 31.39 -14.69
N LEU A 434 12.20 30.80 -13.76
CA LEU A 434 13.37 29.99 -14.07
C LEU A 434 12.90 28.53 -14.07
N GLU A 435 12.87 27.91 -15.21
CA GLU A 435 12.69 26.47 -15.30
C GLU A 435 13.92 25.72 -14.79
#